data_1ff4341e38c88ab23323abcae1621fb8
#
_entry.id   1ff4341e38c88ab23323abcae1621fb8
#
_cell.length_a   1.000
_cell.length_b   1.000
_cell.length_c   1.000
_cell.angle_alpha   90.00
_cell.angle_beta   90.00
_cell.angle_gamma   90.00
#
_symmetry.space_group_name_H-M   'P 1'
#
loop_
_entity.id
_entity.type
_entity.pdbx_description
1 polymer ?
#
loop_
_entity_poly.entity_id
_entity_poly.type
_entity_poly.pdbx_seq_one_letter_code
_entity_poly.pdbx_strand_id
1 'polypeptide(L)'
;MAGASIEATLELWASSLRNVKARLRPLFRQERVAASAWKFLDGLLGNEPRKTGWMRAEAAGDPGPWRQQAILGRGWWDAEALRDIVGDYALETLADEEAVLVIDETGFLKQGKASCGVARQYTGSAGKITNCQIGVFASYVSRHGHAFIDRALYLPQAWTDDPERMTAAHVPDDVSFATKPQIARRMIARTIAAKVPFSFVAADSVYGTGELETALRKAGKGYVLGVAANHVFHSWGKKQMVRGSAATIARNIPKSAWRRLSAGDGTKGARLHDWAYLELADLDAGEYNSTLTGKWTRGLLIRRNIADGDLAFFSTWCPQNTPMKKLVSVEGHRWAIEDSFETAKNELGLDHNETRSWHGWHRHVSLVMLAFAMMAVIRHRANITSSPKKTTLRLRITHRS
;
A
#
# COMPACT_ATOMS: atom_id res chain seq x y z
N MET A 1 -8.62 -23.65 18.91
CA MET A 1 -7.35 -23.07 18.46
C MET A 1 -6.51 -22.79 19.69
N ALA A 2 -5.39 -23.50 19.89
CA ALA A 2 -4.43 -23.16 20.95
C ALA A 2 -3.66 -21.93 20.45
N GLY A 3 -3.96 -20.75 20.96
CA GLY A 3 -3.17 -19.53 20.72
C GLY A 3 -1.77 -19.68 21.32
N ALA A 4 -0.80 -18.90 20.80
CA ALA A 4 0.49 -18.73 21.48
C ALA A 4 0.23 -18.33 22.93
N SER A 5 1.07 -18.80 23.90
CA SER A 5 0.90 -18.37 25.28
C SER A 5 1.08 -16.85 25.38
N ILE A 6 0.47 -16.25 26.39
CA ILE A 6 0.60 -14.79 26.63
C ILE A 6 2.09 -14.43 26.78
N GLU A 7 2.86 -15.24 27.50
CA GLU A 7 4.29 -15.04 27.69
C GLU A 7 5.07 -15.07 26.37
N ALA A 8 4.78 -16.06 25.49
CA ALA A 8 5.43 -16.16 24.19
C ALA A 8 5.10 -14.96 23.29
N THR A 9 3.87 -14.44 23.36
CA THR A 9 3.46 -13.26 22.61
C THR A 9 4.14 -12.01 23.14
N LEU A 10 4.26 -11.84 24.45
CA LEU A 10 4.95 -10.73 25.09
C LEU A 10 6.45 -10.74 24.76
N GLU A 11 7.12 -11.90 24.78
CA GLU A 11 8.52 -12.00 24.42
C GLU A 11 8.74 -11.72 22.92
N LEU A 12 7.86 -12.19 22.05
CA LEU A 12 7.89 -11.85 20.62
C LEU A 12 7.74 -10.34 20.39
N TRP A 13 6.86 -9.69 21.16
CA TRP A 13 6.69 -8.24 21.11
C TRP A 13 7.95 -7.52 21.56
N ALA A 14 8.48 -7.88 22.74
CA ALA A 14 9.67 -7.26 23.31
C ALA A 14 10.90 -7.42 22.42
N SER A 15 11.12 -8.63 21.87
CA SER A 15 12.23 -8.89 20.95
C SER A 15 12.10 -8.13 19.63
N SER A 16 10.89 -8.05 19.06
CA SER A 16 10.62 -7.27 17.85
C SER A 16 10.86 -5.79 18.08
N LEU A 17 10.42 -5.25 19.20
CA LEU A 17 10.64 -3.84 19.57
C LEU A 17 12.14 -3.52 19.76
N ARG A 18 12.89 -4.40 20.43
CA ARG A 18 14.36 -4.27 20.55
C ARG A 18 15.03 -4.26 19.17
N ASN A 19 14.64 -5.17 18.28
CA ASN A 19 15.17 -5.24 16.91
C ASN A 19 14.90 -3.97 16.13
N VAL A 20 13.67 -3.47 16.14
CA VAL A 20 13.28 -2.23 15.44
C VAL A 20 14.06 -1.03 15.98
N LYS A 21 14.17 -0.89 17.32
CA LYS A 21 14.97 0.18 17.93
C LYS A 21 16.44 0.12 17.55
N ALA A 22 17.03 -1.07 17.46
CA ALA A 22 18.41 -1.25 17.00
C ALA A 22 18.60 -0.80 15.55
N ARG A 23 17.64 -1.10 14.65
CA ARG A 23 17.66 -0.66 13.24
C ARG A 23 17.56 0.86 13.09
N LEU A 24 16.82 1.51 13.97
CA LEU A 24 16.70 2.97 13.98
C LEU A 24 17.98 3.67 14.43
N ARG A 25 18.78 3.04 15.30
CA ARG A 25 19.92 3.68 15.95
C ARG A 25 20.90 4.38 14.99
N PRO A 26 21.28 3.81 13.85
CA PRO A 26 22.22 4.44 12.90
C PRO A 26 21.71 5.74 12.27
N LEU A 27 20.40 5.99 12.25
CA LEU A 27 19.84 7.23 11.71
C LEU A 27 20.19 8.46 12.56
N PHE A 28 20.57 8.26 13.81
CA PHE A 28 20.76 9.34 14.76
C PHE A 28 22.22 9.45 15.19
N ARG A 29 22.80 10.63 15.01
CA ARG A 29 24.18 10.92 15.44
C ARG A 29 24.35 10.88 16.96
N GLN A 30 23.32 11.29 17.70
CA GLN A 30 23.36 11.43 19.16
C GLN A 30 22.44 10.44 19.85
N GLU A 31 22.90 9.78 20.90
CA GLU A 31 22.14 8.82 21.69
C GLU A 31 20.83 9.40 22.24
N ARG A 32 20.86 10.63 22.75
CA ARG A 32 19.66 11.31 23.27
C ARG A 32 18.55 11.47 22.20
N VAL A 33 18.92 11.64 20.92
CA VAL A 33 17.98 11.78 19.82
C VAL A 33 17.40 10.41 19.47
N ALA A 34 18.23 9.36 19.44
CA ALA A 34 17.78 7.98 19.29
C ALA A 34 16.80 7.58 20.40
N ALA A 35 17.12 7.89 21.67
CA ALA A 35 16.26 7.62 22.80
C ALA A 35 14.88 8.33 22.67
N SER A 36 14.88 9.57 22.15
CA SER A 36 13.63 10.30 21.90
C SER A 36 12.81 9.66 20.77
N ALA A 37 13.48 9.13 19.70
CA ALA A 37 12.80 8.39 18.63
C ALA A 37 12.22 7.06 19.13
N TRP A 38 12.91 6.37 20.03
CA TRP A 38 12.39 5.16 20.69
C TRP A 38 11.17 5.44 21.52
N LYS A 39 11.18 6.50 22.34
CA LYS A 39 9.98 6.95 23.09
C LYS A 39 8.83 7.35 22.17
N PHE A 40 9.15 7.98 21.01
CA PHE A 40 8.14 8.30 20.01
C PHE A 40 7.47 7.04 19.47
N LEU A 41 8.26 6.02 19.12
CA LEU A 41 7.74 4.73 18.67
C LEU A 41 6.91 4.03 19.76
N ASP A 42 7.39 4.02 21.02
CA ASP A 42 6.65 3.48 22.16
C ASP A 42 5.30 4.19 22.31
N GLY A 43 5.26 5.52 22.16
CA GLY A 43 4.02 6.30 22.21
C GLY A 43 3.07 6.06 21.02
N LEU A 44 3.57 5.67 19.84
CA LEU A 44 2.70 5.23 18.73
C LEU A 44 2.02 3.90 19.06
N LEU A 45 2.75 3.00 19.70
CA LEU A 45 2.31 1.65 20.07
C LEU A 45 1.57 1.60 21.43
N GLY A 46 1.54 2.69 22.18
CA GLY A 46 0.85 2.82 23.46
C GLY A 46 -0.67 2.87 23.33
N ASN A 47 -1.36 3.01 24.46
CA ASN A 47 -2.82 2.97 24.52
C ASN A 47 -3.48 4.35 24.43
N GLU A 48 -2.71 5.43 24.28
CA GLU A 48 -3.25 6.78 24.21
C GLU A 48 -4.19 6.92 23.00
N PRO A 49 -5.41 7.43 23.18
CA PRO A 49 -6.39 7.53 22.10
C PRO A 49 -5.99 8.56 21.02
N ARG A 50 -5.12 9.52 21.39
CA ARG A 50 -4.55 10.49 20.46
C ARG A 50 -3.03 10.49 20.54
N LYS A 51 -2.37 10.28 19.40
CA LYS A 51 -0.91 10.21 19.28
C LYS A 51 -0.28 11.61 19.03
N THR A 52 -0.75 12.64 19.75
CA THR A 52 -0.20 14.00 19.67
C THR A 52 1.13 14.12 20.42
N GLY A 53 1.90 15.18 20.18
CA GLY A 53 3.15 15.42 20.89
C GLY A 53 2.97 15.52 22.40
N TRP A 54 1.86 16.10 22.87
CA TRP A 54 1.53 16.20 24.30
C TRP A 54 1.21 14.84 24.92
N MET A 55 0.30 14.09 24.34
CA MET A 55 -0.11 12.79 24.89
C MET A 55 1.06 11.80 24.96
N ARG A 56 1.90 11.76 23.90
CA ARG A 56 3.11 10.93 23.92
C ARG A 56 4.15 11.38 24.94
N ALA A 57 4.27 12.69 25.19
CA ALA A 57 5.17 13.22 26.19
C ALA A 57 4.71 12.82 27.60
N GLU A 58 3.43 12.94 27.88
CA GLU A 58 2.82 12.54 29.14
C GLU A 58 3.02 11.04 29.41
N ALA A 59 2.68 10.18 28.43
CA ALA A 59 2.91 8.74 28.52
C ALA A 59 4.39 8.35 28.71
N ALA A 60 5.32 9.16 28.15
CA ALA A 60 6.76 8.95 28.29
C ALA A 60 7.36 9.52 29.58
N GLY A 61 6.57 10.20 30.42
CA GLY A 61 7.05 10.92 31.60
C GLY A 61 7.94 12.12 31.28
N ASP A 62 7.80 12.70 30.08
CA ASP A 62 8.52 13.90 29.67
C ASP A 62 7.82 15.16 30.23
N PRO A 63 8.57 16.20 30.65
CA PRO A 63 7.97 17.42 31.23
C PRO A 63 7.19 18.27 30.21
N GLY A 64 7.19 17.90 28.94
CA GLY A 64 6.46 18.58 27.87
C GLY A 64 6.75 17.99 26.50
N PRO A 65 6.05 18.47 25.44
CA PRO A 65 6.04 17.84 24.14
C PRO A 65 7.31 18.08 23.30
N TRP A 66 8.22 18.94 23.76
CA TRP A 66 9.35 19.43 22.95
C TRP A 66 10.25 18.34 22.39
N ARG A 67 10.52 17.28 23.17
CA ARG A 67 11.33 16.14 22.73
C ARG A 67 10.63 15.37 21.62
N GLN A 68 9.35 15.09 21.79
CA GLN A 68 8.52 14.39 20.82
C GLN A 68 8.35 15.20 19.53
N GLN A 69 8.18 16.52 19.65
CA GLN A 69 8.07 17.42 18.50
C GLN A 69 9.42 17.61 17.79
N ALA A 70 10.54 17.67 18.53
CA ALA A 70 11.86 17.87 17.96
C ALA A 70 12.29 16.72 17.06
N ILE A 71 11.91 15.48 17.34
CA ILE A 71 12.17 14.33 16.47
C ILE A 71 11.62 14.56 15.07
N LEU A 72 10.43 15.14 14.96
CA LEU A 72 9.81 15.39 13.67
C LEU A 72 10.32 16.66 13.00
N GLY A 73 10.37 17.78 13.76
CA GLY A 73 10.53 19.11 13.18
C GLY A 73 11.97 19.65 13.17
N ARG A 74 12.81 19.32 14.18
CA ARG A 74 14.11 19.97 14.38
C ARG A 74 15.30 19.02 14.27
N GLY A 75 15.10 17.72 14.45
CA GLY A 75 16.17 16.73 14.39
C GLY A 75 16.77 16.63 12.99
N TRP A 76 18.09 16.40 12.92
CA TRP A 76 18.77 16.08 11.67
C TRP A 76 18.83 14.56 11.49
N TRP A 77 17.93 14.02 10.70
CA TRP A 77 17.93 12.62 10.32
C TRP A 77 17.07 12.40 9.08
N ASP A 78 17.37 11.35 8.33
CA ASP A 78 16.82 11.07 7.03
C ASP A 78 15.57 10.18 7.11
N ALA A 79 14.45 10.70 6.68
CA ALA A 79 13.18 9.99 6.60
C ALA A 79 13.13 8.98 5.43
N GLU A 80 13.95 9.19 4.38
CA GLU A 80 14.05 8.26 3.26
C GLU A 80 14.82 7.00 3.69
N ALA A 81 15.91 7.17 4.43
CA ALA A 81 16.62 6.03 5.02
C ALA A 81 15.71 5.25 6.00
N LEU A 82 14.83 5.93 6.74
CA LEU A 82 13.83 5.24 7.57
C LEU A 82 12.82 4.45 6.72
N ARG A 83 12.35 5.01 5.60
CA ARG A 83 11.47 4.28 4.67
C ARG A 83 12.13 2.98 4.20
N ASP A 84 13.42 3.03 3.84
CA ASP A 84 14.15 1.85 3.39
C ASP A 84 14.26 0.81 4.52
N ILE A 85 14.55 1.23 5.75
CA ILE A 85 14.52 0.34 6.94
C ILE A 85 13.14 -0.31 7.13
N VAL A 86 12.05 0.44 6.93
CA VAL A 86 10.68 -0.11 7.02
C VAL A 86 10.46 -1.19 5.98
N GLY A 87 10.85 -0.91 4.72
CA GLY A 87 10.75 -1.87 3.62
C GLY A 87 11.54 -3.14 3.91
N ASP A 88 12.80 -3.03 4.27
CA ASP A 88 13.67 -4.16 4.59
C ASP A 88 13.11 -4.99 5.75
N TYR A 89 12.70 -4.33 6.83
CA TYR A 89 12.13 -5.01 8.00
C TYR A 89 10.85 -5.79 7.67
N ALA A 90 9.95 -5.20 6.88
CA ALA A 90 8.73 -5.87 6.46
C ALA A 90 9.02 -7.06 5.54
N LEU A 91 9.90 -6.88 4.56
CA LEU A 91 10.23 -7.87 3.53
C LEU A 91 10.98 -9.08 4.09
N GLU A 92 11.79 -8.95 5.14
CA GLU A 92 12.42 -10.11 5.80
C GLU A 92 11.42 -11.19 6.25
N THR A 93 10.17 -10.79 6.48
CA THR A 93 9.11 -11.70 6.96
C THR A 93 7.99 -11.90 5.94
N LEU A 94 7.64 -10.86 5.20
CA LEU A 94 6.47 -10.85 4.33
C LEU A 94 6.78 -11.11 2.86
N ALA A 95 8.07 -11.22 2.45
CA ALA A 95 8.45 -11.39 1.06
C ALA A 95 7.81 -12.63 0.42
N ASP A 96 7.30 -12.46 -0.82
CA ASP A 96 6.64 -13.49 -1.61
C ASP A 96 6.70 -13.11 -3.09
N GLU A 97 7.13 -14.01 -3.97
CA GLU A 97 7.15 -13.80 -5.42
C GLU A 97 5.75 -13.53 -6.00
N GLU A 98 4.71 -14.07 -5.38
CA GLU A 98 3.31 -13.89 -5.77
C GLU A 98 2.64 -12.66 -5.14
N ALA A 99 3.38 -11.85 -4.40
CA ALA A 99 2.86 -10.65 -3.76
C ALA A 99 2.27 -9.65 -4.76
N VAL A 100 1.40 -8.80 -4.26
CA VAL A 100 0.80 -7.67 -4.98
C VAL A 100 1.26 -6.37 -4.33
N LEU A 101 1.79 -5.46 -5.14
CA LEU A 101 2.05 -4.09 -4.71
C LEU A 101 0.78 -3.26 -4.93
N VAL A 102 0.20 -2.78 -3.86
CA VAL A 102 -1.03 -1.98 -3.90
C VAL A 102 -0.71 -0.50 -3.73
N ILE A 103 -1.19 0.32 -4.65
CA ILE A 103 -1.02 1.78 -4.60
C ILE A 103 -2.38 2.42 -4.31
N ASP A 104 -2.40 3.31 -3.33
CA ASP A 104 -3.57 4.12 -3.01
C ASP A 104 -3.16 5.39 -2.26
N GLU A 105 -4.10 6.32 -2.05
CA GLU A 105 -3.89 7.51 -1.27
C GLU A 105 -4.86 7.66 -0.12
N THR A 106 -4.45 8.42 0.88
CA THR A 106 -5.35 8.81 1.97
C THR A 106 -5.20 10.27 2.35
N GLY A 107 -6.30 10.88 2.80
CA GLY A 107 -6.33 12.27 3.24
C GLY A 107 -6.08 12.43 4.73
N PHE A 108 -5.43 13.55 5.06
CA PHE A 108 -5.14 14.03 6.41
C PHE A 108 -5.86 15.37 6.59
N LEU A 109 -6.98 15.37 7.30
CA LEU A 109 -7.77 16.59 7.51
C LEU A 109 -6.98 17.63 8.30
N LYS A 110 -7.02 18.88 7.87
CA LYS A 110 -6.32 20.01 8.51
C LYS A 110 -7.22 21.20 8.69
N GLN A 111 -7.09 21.87 9.83
CA GLN A 111 -7.81 23.12 10.13
C GLN A 111 -7.14 24.33 9.49
N GLY A 112 -5.79 24.38 9.55
CA GLY A 112 -5.00 25.51 9.07
C GLY A 112 -4.55 25.39 7.62
N LYS A 113 -3.89 26.45 7.12
CA LYS A 113 -3.38 26.55 5.73
C LYS A 113 -1.87 26.37 5.63
N ALA A 114 -1.15 26.22 6.74
CA ALA A 114 0.31 26.25 6.79
C ALA A 114 0.99 24.87 6.69
N SER A 115 0.25 23.76 6.81
CA SER A 115 0.83 22.42 6.68
C SER A 115 1.24 22.17 5.23
N CYS A 116 2.46 21.66 5.02
CA CYS A 116 2.99 21.35 3.69
C CYS A 116 2.01 20.51 2.86
N GLY A 117 1.71 20.93 1.63
CA GLY A 117 0.78 20.23 0.72
C GLY A 117 -0.71 20.39 1.05
N VAL A 118 -1.08 21.19 2.07
CA VAL A 118 -2.49 21.41 2.41
C VAL A 118 -3.20 22.26 1.36
N ALA A 119 -4.36 21.79 0.92
CA ALA A 119 -5.25 22.51 0.00
C ALA A 119 -6.69 21.97 0.13
N ARG A 120 -7.64 22.69 -0.47
CA ARG A 120 -8.99 22.16 -0.68
C ARG A 120 -8.96 21.14 -1.81
N GLN A 121 -9.05 19.89 -1.47
CA GLN A 121 -9.00 18.76 -2.42
C GLN A 121 -9.96 17.64 -1.98
N TYR A 122 -10.36 16.81 -2.93
CA TYR A 122 -11.17 15.64 -2.63
C TYR A 122 -10.36 14.63 -1.83
N THR A 123 -10.98 14.06 -0.83
CA THR A 123 -10.42 12.91 -0.12
C THR A 123 -11.51 11.90 0.22
N GLY A 124 -11.24 10.62 -0.07
CA GLY A 124 -12.11 9.50 0.28
C GLY A 124 -12.37 9.41 1.79
N SER A 125 -11.40 9.78 2.62
CA SER A 125 -11.54 9.78 4.09
C SER A 125 -12.67 10.70 4.60
N ALA A 126 -13.05 11.74 3.85
CA ALA A 126 -14.15 12.62 4.18
C ALA A 126 -15.33 12.52 3.20
N GLY A 127 -15.18 11.78 2.10
CA GLY A 127 -16.19 11.68 1.04
C GLY A 127 -16.50 12.99 0.32
N LYS A 128 -15.67 14.03 0.47
CA LYS A 128 -15.91 15.38 -0.06
C LYS A 128 -14.62 16.19 -0.27
N ILE A 129 -14.76 17.31 -0.97
CA ILE A 129 -13.70 18.31 -1.06
C ILE A 129 -13.58 19.04 0.27
N THR A 130 -12.40 18.96 0.90
CA THR A 130 -12.12 19.59 2.19
C THR A 130 -10.66 20.02 2.26
N ASN A 131 -10.32 20.78 3.33
CA ASN A 131 -8.95 21.20 3.58
C ASN A 131 -8.14 20.02 4.12
N CYS A 132 -7.24 19.47 3.32
CA CYS A 132 -6.48 18.29 3.68
C CYS A 132 -5.12 18.24 2.98
N GLN A 133 -4.22 17.42 3.52
CA GLN A 133 -3.05 16.90 2.83
C GLN A 133 -3.43 15.55 2.21
N ILE A 134 -2.78 15.15 1.13
CA ILE A 134 -2.93 13.81 0.54
C ILE A 134 -1.58 13.11 0.56
N GLY A 135 -1.53 11.94 1.15
CA GLY A 135 -0.37 11.04 1.08
C GLY A 135 -0.67 9.88 0.13
N VAL A 136 0.25 9.61 -0.79
CA VAL A 136 0.24 8.42 -1.65
C VAL A 136 1.11 7.36 -1.00
N PHE A 137 0.63 6.11 -1.01
CA PHE A 137 1.29 4.98 -0.34
C PHE A 137 1.42 3.79 -1.27
N ALA A 138 2.48 3.01 -1.05
CA ALA A 138 2.63 1.67 -1.58
C ALA A 138 2.57 0.67 -0.43
N SER A 139 1.62 -0.26 -0.49
CA SER A 139 1.48 -1.37 0.44
C SER A 139 1.90 -2.67 -0.25
N TYR A 140 2.76 -3.41 0.41
CA TYR A 140 3.15 -4.75 0.01
C TYR A 140 2.19 -5.76 0.62
N VAL A 141 1.54 -6.56 -0.22
CA VAL A 141 0.49 -7.50 0.21
C VAL A 141 0.85 -8.90 -0.27
N SER A 142 1.03 -9.83 0.66
CA SER A 142 1.38 -11.22 0.41
C SER A 142 0.50 -12.18 1.21
N ARG A 143 0.67 -13.49 1.01
CA ARG A 143 0.02 -14.50 1.86
C ARG A 143 0.49 -14.45 3.32
N HIS A 144 1.58 -13.75 3.61
CA HIS A 144 2.15 -13.62 4.95
C HIS A 144 1.61 -12.42 5.72
N GLY A 145 0.95 -11.49 5.04
CA GLY A 145 0.39 -10.26 5.59
C GLY A 145 0.63 -9.07 4.68
N HIS A 146 0.42 -7.88 5.21
CA HIS A 146 0.61 -6.64 4.45
C HIS A 146 1.27 -5.55 5.31
N ALA A 147 2.04 -4.69 4.66
CA ALA A 147 2.66 -3.52 5.28
C ALA A 147 2.89 -2.41 4.25
N PHE A 148 2.86 -1.16 4.70
CA PHE A 148 3.34 -0.05 3.88
C PHE A 148 4.85 -0.16 3.71
N ILE A 149 5.34 0.01 2.47
CA ILE A 149 6.77 0.01 2.16
C ILE A 149 7.26 1.34 1.55
N ASP A 150 6.33 2.19 1.10
CA ASP A 150 6.69 3.50 0.56
C ASP A 150 5.55 4.51 0.78
N ARG A 151 5.89 5.80 0.77
CA ARG A 151 4.99 6.95 0.96
C ARG A 151 5.51 8.19 0.25
N ALA A 152 4.63 9.09 -0.16
CA ALA A 152 4.98 10.43 -0.62
C ALA A 152 3.85 11.41 -0.30
N LEU A 153 4.21 12.62 0.08
CA LEU A 153 3.25 13.72 0.21
C LEU A 153 2.96 14.30 -1.18
N TYR A 154 1.70 14.32 -1.57
CA TYR A 154 1.27 15.00 -2.79
C TYR A 154 1.26 16.51 -2.58
N LEU A 155 1.95 17.23 -3.45
CA LEU A 155 1.92 18.70 -3.51
C LEU A 155 1.03 19.12 -4.67
N PRO A 156 -0.12 19.78 -4.41
CA PRO A 156 -0.91 20.42 -5.47
C PRO A 156 -0.08 21.45 -6.23
N GLN A 157 -0.40 21.69 -7.50
CA GLN A 157 0.33 22.63 -8.34
C GLN A 157 0.45 24.03 -7.70
N ALA A 158 -0.61 24.52 -7.04
CA ALA A 158 -0.58 25.79 -6.30
C ALA A 158 0.44 25.86 -5.16
N TRP A 159 1.02 24.71 -4.74
CA TRP A 159 2.15 24.68 -3.82
C TRP A 159 3.48 24.82 -4.56
N THR A 160 3.66 24.07 -5.64
CA THR A 160 4.91 24.06 -6.41
C THR A 160 5.11 25.34 -7.23
N ASP A 161 4.03 26.07 -7.50
CA ASP A 161 4.05 27.39 -8.16
C ASP A 161 4.34 28.54 -7.16
N ASP A 162 4.48 28.26 -5.85
CA ASP A 162 4.74 29.22 -4.78
C ASP A 162 6.09 28.90 -4.08
N PRO A 163 7.23 29.46 -4.56
CA PRO A 163 8.56 29.19 -4.01
C PRO A 163 8.71 29.61 -2.54
N GLU A 164 8.06 30.71 -2.13
CA GLU A 164 8.13 31.19 -0.75
C GLU A 164 7.46 30.19 0.20
N ARG A 165 6.33 29.64 -0.21
CA ARG A 165 5.59 28.65 0.54
C ARG A 165 6.34 27.32 0.60
N MET A 166 6.98 26.91 -0.50
CA MET A 166 7.85 25.72 -0.56
C MET A 166 9.02 25.86 0.41
N THR A 167 9.72 26.99 0.39
CA THR A 167 10.84 27.30 1.29
C THR A 167 10.39 27.32 2.75
N ALA A 168 9.28 27.98 3.07
CA ALA A 168 8.74 28.06 4.43
C ALA A 168 8.35 26.67 5.00
N ALA A 169 7.95 25.74 4.14
CA ALA A 169 7.65 24.36 4.51
C ALA A 169 8.88 23.45 4.46
N HIS A 170 10.05 23.94 4.14
CA HIS A 170 11.30 23.19 3.98
C HIS A 170 11.18 22.05 2.95
N VAL A 171 10.50 22.31 1.84
CA VAL A 171 10.46 21.36 0.72
C VAL A 171 11.82 21.38 0.03
N PRO A 172 12.43 20.22 -0.29
CA PRO A 172 13.69 20.17 -1.03
C PRO A 172 13.59 20.83 -2.42
N ASP A 173 14.67 21.45 -2.89
CA ASP A 173 14.72 22.22 -4.14
C ASP A 173 14.51 21.35 -5.40
N ASP A 174 14.78 20.05 -5.30
CA ASP A 174 14.58 19.07 -6.37
C ASP A 174 13.14 18.54 -6.47
N VAL A 175 12.25 18.94 -5.55
CA VAL A 175 10.85 18.57 -5.57
C VAL A 175 10.05 19.48 -6.49
N SER A 176 9.48 18.92 -7.53
CA SER A 176 8.62 19.59 -8.50
C SER A 176 7.22 18.97 -8.52
N PHE A 177 6.27 19.64 -9.18
CA PHE A 177 4.93 19.11 -9.37
C PHE A 177 4.97 17.71 -9.98
N ALA A 178 4.20 16.82 -9.38
CA ALA A 178 3.95 15.49 -9.91
C ALA A 178 2.50 15.08 -9.63
N THR A 179 1.84 14.52 -10.64
CA THR A 179 0.52 13.93 -10.45
C THR A 179 0.61 12.68 -9.57
N LYS A 180 -0.49 12.27 -8.94
CA LYS A 180 -0.52 11.05 -8.14
C LYS A 180 -0.06 9.80 -8.92
N PRO A 181 -0.47 9.59 -10.19
CA PRO A 181 0.08 8.51 -11.02
C PRO A 181 1.60 8.60 -11.25
N GLN A 182 2.15 9.79 -11.41
CA GLN A 182 3.61 9.97 -11.55
C GLN A 182 4.34 9.65 -10.24
N ILE A 183 3.76 10.02 -9.10
CA ILE A 183 4.28 9.63 -7.77
C ILE A 183 4.26 8.10 -7.64
N ALA A 184 3.14 7.45 -7.94
CA ALA A 184 3.01 6.00 -7.94
C ALA A 184 4.05 5.32 -8.83
N ARG A 185 4.28 5.82 -10.05
CA ARG A 185 5.29 5.31 -10.97
C ARG A 185 6.70 5.38 -10.38
N ARG A 186 7.04 6.49 -9.69
CA ARG A 186 8.34 6.64 -8.99
C ARG A 186 8.50 5.63 -7.86
N MET A 187 7.45 5.39 -7.06
CA MET A 187 7.44 4.38 -5.99
C MET A 187 7.64 2.96 -6.54
N ILE A 188 6.89 2.60 -7.56
CA ILE A 188 7.00 1.30 -8.23
C ILE A 188 8.40 1.10 -8.82
N ALA A 189 8.96 2.13 -9.46
CA ALA A 189 10.32 2.08 -10.02
C ALA A 189 11.37 1.85 -8.92
N ARG A 190 11.26 2.50 -7.75
CA ARG A 190 12.13 2.24 -6.59
C ARG A 190 11.99 0.80 -6.09
N THR A 191 10.77 0.31 -5.97
CA THR A 191 10.48 -1.06 -5.53
C THR A 191 11.11 -2.09 -6.49
N ILE A 192 11.03 -1.87 -7.81
CA ILE A 192 11.67 -2.72 -8.82
C ILE A 192 13.20 -2.62 -8.74
N ALA A 193 13.75 -1.41 -8.63
CA ALA A 193 15.19 -1.19 -8.51
C ALA A 193 15.79 -1.85 -7.26
N ALA A 194 15.05 -1.85 -6.15
CA ALA A 194 15.38 -2.56 -4.91
C ALA A 194 15.20 -4.08 -5.01
N LYS A 195 14.79 -4.61 -6.17
CA LYS A 195 14.56 -6.05 -6.41
C LYS A 195 13.55 -6.69 -5.44
N VAL A 196 12.60 -5.92 -4.96
CA VAL A 196 11.51 -6.43 -4.11
C VAL A 196 10.71 -7.46 -4.91
N PRO A 197 10.49 -8.67 -4.38
CA PRO A 197 9.71 -9.70 -5.07
C PRO A 197 8.23 -9.33 -5.07
N PHE A 198 7.62 -9.23 -6.25
CA PHE A 198 6.17 -9.11 -6.44
C PHE A 198 5.80 -9.43 -7.88
N SER A 199 4.59 -9.92 -8.12
CA SER A 199 4.12 -10.32 -9.43
C SER A 199 3.16 -9.31 -10.06
N PHE A 200 2.34 -8.63 -9.28
CA PHE A 200 1.30 -7.72 -9.76
C PHE A 200 1.31 -6.38 -9.04
N VAL A 201 0.77 -5.37 -9.74
CA VAL A 201 0.38 -4.08 -9.15
C VAL A 201 -1.14 -3.95 -9.20
N ALA A 202 -1.76 -3.51 -8.12
CA ALA A 202 -3.18 -3.17 -8.06
C ALA A 202 -3.35 -1.72 -7.58
N ALA A 203 -4.25 -0.97 -8.23
CA ALA A 203 -4.57 0.40 -7.86
C ALA A 203 -5.97 0.78 -8.34
N ASP A 204 -6.51 1.89 -7.84
CA ASP A 204 -7.81 2.41 -8.23
C ASP A 204 -7.78 3.17 -9.58
N SER A 205 -8.90 3.78 -9.95
CA SER A 205 -9.04 4.45 -11.24
C SER A 205 -8.27 5.78 -11.37
N VAL A 206 -7.75 6.33 -10.28
CA VAL A 206 -6.85 7.49 -10.32
C VAL A 206 -5.52 7.09 -10.96
N TYR A 207 -5.08 5.85 -10.76
CA TYR A 207 -3.79 5.34 -11.23
C TYR A 207 -3.86 4.56 -12.54
N GLY A 208 -5.05 4.24 -13.05
CA GLY A 208 -5.27 3.51 -14.30
C GLY A 208 -4.95 4.37 -15.53
N THR A 209 -3.68 4.78 -15.67
CA THR A 209 -3.20 5.62 -16.78
C THR A 209 -2.31 4.83 -17.73
N GLY A 210 -2.36 5.15 -19.04
CA GLY A 210 -1.54 4.49 -20.06
C GLY A 210 -0.04 4.57 -19.78
N GLU A 211 0.45 5.66 -19.14
CA GLU A 211 1.86 5.78 -18.75
C GLU A 211 2.26 4.74 -17.70
N LEU A 212 1.42 4.52 -16.68
CA LEU A 212 1.69 3.52 -15.66
C LEU A 212 1.60 2.12 -16.23
N GLU A 213 0.57 1.83 -17.03
CA GLU A 213 0.42 0.55 -17.72
C GLU A 213 1.66 0.22 -18.56
N THR A 214 2.12 1.18 -19.39
CA THR A 214 3.31 1.02 -20.22
C THR A 214 4.58 0.76 -19.39
N ALA A 215 4.75 1.50 -18.28
CA ALA A 215 5.89 1.30 -17.39
C ALA A 215 5.91 -0.11 -16.77
N LEU A 216 4.75 -0.61 -16.34
CA LEU A 216 4.61 -1.95 -15.76
C LEU A 216 4.85 -3.06 -16.80
N ARG A 217 4.31 -2.90 -18.01
CA ARG A 217 4.56 -3.84 -19.11
C ARG A 217 6.05 -3.95 -19.46
N LYS A 218 6.74 -2.79 -19.57
CA LYS A 218 8.20 -2.75 -19.80
C LYS A 218 9.00 -3.40 -18.69
N ALA A 219 8.52 -3.31 -17.45
CA ALA A 219 9.15 -3.95 -16.29
C ALA A 219 8.79 -5.44 -16.12
N GLY A 220 7.96 -6.01 -17.02
CA GLY A 220 7.51 -7.41 -16.92
C GLY A 220 6.64 -7.68 -15.68
N LYS A 221 5.90 -6.68 -15.19
CA LYS A 221 5.01 -6.81 -14.04
C LYS A 221 3.55 -6.84 -14.49
N GLY A 222 2.79 -7.77 -13.93
CA GLY A 222 1.35 -7.82 -14.11
C GLY A 222 0.63 -6.66 -13.42
N TYR A 223 -0.58 -6.37 -13.86
CA TYR A 223 -1.40 -5.38 -13.16
C TYR A 223 -2.91 -5.66 -13.25
N VAL A 224 -3.63 -5.14 -12.28
CA VAL A 224 -5.08 -4.94 -12.28
C VAL A 224 -5.34 -3.51 -11.81
N LEU A 225 -5.54 -2.60 -12.75
CA LEU A 225 -5.70 -1.17 -12.48
C LEU A 225 -7.14 -0.75 -12.75
N GLY A 226 -7.79 -0.12 -11.79
CA GLY A 226 -9.09 0.50 -11.98
C GLY A 226 -9.07 1.48 -13.14
N VAL A 227 -10.16 1.55 -13.90
CA VAL A 227 -10.33 2.53 -14.98
C VAL A 227 -11.74 3.11 -14.95
N ALA A 228 -11.90 4.32 -15.47
CA ALA A 228 -13.20 4.96 -15.56
C ALA A 228 -14.11 4.23 -16.57
N ALA A 229 -15.42 4.36 -16.40
CA ALA A 229 -16.43 3.74 -17.28
C ALA A 229 -16.30 4.18 -18.77
N ASN A 230 -15.77 5.38 -19.00
CA ASN A 230 -15.54 5.94 -20.34
C ASN A 230 -14.14 5.61 -20.89
N HIS A 231 -13.29 4.88 -20.14
CA HIS A 231 -11.98 4.42 -20.64
C HIS A 231 -12.16 3.57 -21.89
N VAL A 232 -11.43 3.90 -22.96
CA VAL A 232 -11.59 3.27 -24.26
C VAL A 232 -10.60 2.12 -24.43
N PHE A 233 -11.12 0.96 -24.78
CA PHE A 233 -10.35 -0.21 -25.11
C PHE A 233 -10.37 -0.47 -26.61
N HIS A 234 -9.23 -0.88 -27.15
CA HIS A 234 -9.06 -1.35 -28.53
C HIS A 234 -8.36 -2.71 -28.51
N SER A 235 -8.85 -3.62 -29.34
CA SER A 235 -8.23 -4.91 -29.57
C SER A 235 -8.16 -5.17 -31.08
N TRP A 236 -6.96 -5.51 -31.58
CA TRP A 236 -6.68 -5.76 -32.99
C TRP A 236 -6.39 -7.25 -33.18
N GLY A 237 -7.35 -8.08 -33.21
CA GLY A 237 -7.05 -9.43 -33.65
C GLY A 237 -7.39 -10.55 -32.68
N LYS A 238 -7.36 -11.68 -33.16
CA LYS A 238 -7.50 -13.08 -32.78
C LYS A 238 -8.89 -13.62 -32.44
N LYS A 239 -9.78 -12.94 -31.72
CA LYS A 239 -11.07 -13.57 -31.41
C LYS A 239 -12.27 -12.65 -31.62
N GLN A 240 -12.17 -11.43 -31.27
CA GLN A 240 -13.20 -10.41 -31.50
C GLN A 240 -12.57 -9.04 -31.53
N MET A 241 -12.84 -8.30 -32.59
CA MET A 241 -12.46 -6.90 -32.63
C MET A 241 -13.31 -6.16 -31.61
N VAL A 242 -12.69 -5.64 -30.55
CA VAL A 242 -13.33 -4.87 -29.49
C VAL A 242 -12.93 -3.43 -29.62
N ARG A 243 -13.90 -2.53 -29.75
CA ARG A 243 -13.69 -1.10 -29.74
C ARG A 243 -14.82 -0.43 -28.97
N GLY A 244 -14.47 0.36 -27.95
CA GLY A 244 -15.46 1.12 -27.22
C GLY A 244 -15.04 1.43 -25.79
N SER A 245 -15.88 2.18 -25.09
CA SER A 245 -15.69 2.41 -23.67
C SER A 245 -15.94 1.14 -22.85
N ALA A 246 -15.31 1.04 -21.68
CA ALA A 246 -15.52 -0.07 -20.75
C ALA A 246 -17.02 -0.33 -20.49
N ALA A 247 -17.79 0.74 -20.28
CA ALA A 247 -19.24 0.64 -20.07
C ALA A 247 -20.00 0.11 -21.31
N THR A 248 -19.60 0.52 -22.54
CA THR A 248 -20.20 0.03 -23.77
C THR A 248 -19.90 -1.43 -24.00
N ILE A 249 -18.67 -1.86 -23.75
CA ILE A 249 -18.26 -3.25 -23.86
C ILE A 249 -19.03 -4.12 -22.86
N ALA A 250 -19.17 -3.66 -21.61
CA ALA A 250 -19.88 -4.40 -20.56
C ALA A 250 -21.33 -4.73 -20.89
N ARG A 251 -22.04 -3.84 -21.61
CA ARG A 251 -23.43 -4.08 -22.03
C ARG A 251 -23.57 -5.28 -22.96
N ASN A 252 -22.53 -5.60 -23.69
CA ASN A 252 -22.52 -6.68 -24.69
C ASN A 252 -21.97 -8.00 -24.12
N ILE A 253 -21.58 -8.05 -22.86
CA ILE A 253 -21.08 -9.26 -22.21
C ILE A 253 -22.24 -10.25 -22.01
N PRO A 254 -22.19 -11.46 -22.56
CA PRO A 254 -23.26 -12.43 -22.41
C PRO A 254 -23.41 -12.88 -20.95
N LYS A 255 -24.63 -13.21 -20.53
CA LYS A 255 -24.91 -13.64 -19.15
C LYS A 255 -24.05 -14.85 -18.72
N SER A 256 -23.73 -15.73 -19.63
CA SER A 256 -22.90 -16.93 -19.41
C SER A 256 -21.42 -16.63 -19.10
N ALA A 257 -20.93 -15.42 -19.40
CA ALA A 257 -19.55 -15.00 -19.11
C ALA A 257 -19.36 -14.51 -17.66
N TRP A 258 -20.47 -14.24 -16.95
CA TRP A 258 -20.40 -13.78 -15.57
C TRP A 258 -20.27 -14.95 -14.59
N ARG A 259 -19.32 -14.80 -13.65
CA ARG A 259 -19.08 -15.80 -12.60
C ARG A 259 -19.04 -15.14 -11.25
N ARG A 260 -19.72 -15.74 -10.26
CA ARG A 260 -19.66 -15.29 -8.87
C ARG A 260 -18.37 -15.77 -8.22
N LEU A 261 -17.51 -14.83 -7.86
CA LEU A 261 -16.22 -15.10 -7.22
C LEU A 261 -16.03 -14.17 -6.03
N SER A 262 -15.28 -14.66 -5.02
CA SER A 262 -14.83 -13.84 -3.89
C SER A 262 -13.54 -13.11 -4.25
N ALA A 263 -13.51 -11.81 -3.96
CA ALA A 263 -12.32 -10.97 -3.98
C ALA A 263 -11.51 -11.05 -2.65
N GLY A 264 -11.69 -12.12 -1.88
CA GLY A 264 -11.09 -12.30 -0.57
C GLY A 264 -12.10 -12.12 0.57
N ASP A 265 -11.62 -12.23 1.81
CA ASP A 265 -12.46 -12.05 2.98
C ASP A 265 -12.47 -10.58 3.43
N GLY A 266 -13.58 -10.12 3.92
CA GLY A 266 -13.76 -8.85 4.58
C GLY A 266 -14.24 -9.06 6.02
N THR A 267 -14.47 -7.99 6.77
CA THR A 267 -14.95 -8.05 8.17
C THR A 267 -16.28 -8.78 8.34
N LYS A 268 -17.12 -8.81 7.27
CA LYS A 268 -18.44 -9.47 7.26
C LYS A 268 -18.45 -10.81 6.50
N GLY A 269 -17.29 -11.38 6.19
CA GLY A 269 -17.13 -12.61 5.44
C GLY A 269 -16.67 -12.40 4.00
N ALA A 270 -16.85 -13.40 3.12
CA ALA A 270 -16.38 -13.38 1.75
C ALA A 270 -16.97 -12.21 0.93
N ARG A 271 -16.12 -11.43 0.27
CA ARG A 271 -16.54 -10.30 -0.60
C ARG A 271 -16.92 -10.83 -1.99
N LEU A 272 -18.16 -11.30 -2.09
CA LEU A 272 -18.70 -11.90 -3.31
C LEU A 272 -19.18 -10.82 -4.29
N HIS A 273 -18.79 -10.96 -5.55
CA HIS A 273 -19.28 -10.16 -6.67
C HIS A 273 -19.44 -11.05 -7.90
N ASP A 274 -20.21 -10.58 -8.87
CA ASP A 274 -20.23 -11.19 -10.21
C ASP A 274 -19.12 -10.55 -11.05
N TRP A 275 -18.31 -11.38 -11.70
CA TRP A 275 -17.15 -10.98 -12.47
C TRP A 275 -17.24 -11.48 -13.90
N ALA A 276 -16.79 -10.66 -14.84
CA ALA A 276 -16.57 -11.04 -16.22
C ALA A 276 -15.17 -10.63 -16.67
N TYR A 277 -14.56 -11.38 -17.55
CA TYR A 277 -13.25 -11.10 -18.10
C TYR A 277 -13.26 -11.23 -19.61
N LEU A 278 -12.74 -10.21 -20.28
CA LEU A 278 -12.56 -10.17 -21.71
C LEU A 278 -11.08 -10.00 -22.04
N GLU A 279 -10.50 -10.99 -22.65
CA GLU A 279 -9.15 -10.91 -23.17
C GLU A 279 -9.12 -10.04 -24.42
N LEU A 280 -8.26 -9.04 -24.45
CA LEU A 280 -8.21 -8.04 -25.51
C LEU A 280 -7.11 -8.30 -26.52
N ALA A 281 -6.21 -9.28 -26.29
CA ALA A 281 -5.03 -9.58 -27.08
C ALA A 281 -4.23 -8.34 -27.55
N ASP A 282 -3.06 -8.52 -27.99
CA ASP A 282 -2.07 -7.66 -28.67
C ASP A 282 -1.57 -6.40 -27.95
N LEU A 283 -0.24 -6.31 -27.94
CA LEU A 283 0.53 -5.13 -27.56
C LEU A 283 0.30 -4.00 -28.58
N ASP A 284 0.31 -2.77 -28.11
CA ASP A 284 0.38 -1.62 -29.02
C ASP A 284 1.66 -1.71 -29.86
N ALA A 285 1.61 -1.23 -31.12
CA ALA A 285 2.72 -1.38 -32.07
C ALA A 285 4.07 -0.85 -31.53
N GLY A 286 4.05 0.22 -30.70
CA GLY A 286 5.25 0.78 -30.07
C GLY A 286 5.80 -0.04 -28.90
N GLU A 287 5.08 -1.05 -28.43
CA GLU A 287 5.47 -1.93 -27.32
C GLU A 287 5.75 -3.36 -27.78
N TYR A 288 5.69 -3.61 -29.08
CA TYR A 288 5.92 -4.93 -29.64
C TYR A 288 7.29 -5.46 -29.20
N ASN A 289 7.26 -6.56 -28.47
CA ASN A 289 8.45 -7.27 -28.04
C ASN A 289 8.24 -8.76 -28.32
N SER A 290 9.04 -9.32 -29.21
CA SER A 290 8.95 -10.74 -29.61
C SER A 290 9.08 -11.71 -28.43
N THR A 291 9.76 -11.31 -27.33
CA THR A 291 9.90 -12.15 -26.14
C THR A 291 8.64 -12.18 -25.27
N LEU A 292 7.77 -11.18 -25.35
CA LEU A 292 6.52 -11.08 -24.62
C LEU A 292 5.30 -11.44 -25.45
N THR A 293 5.40 -11.33 -26.79
CA THR A 293 4.30 -11.66 -27.71
C THR A 293 3.85 -13.10 -27.54
N GLY A 294 2.57 -13.31 -27.30
CA GLY A 294 1.99 -14.63 -27.06
C GLY A 294 2.23 -15.24 -25.68
N LYS A 295 3.01 -14.56 -24.81
CA LYS A 295 3.23 -14.99 -23.41
C LYS A 295 2.42 -14.17 -22.41
N TRP A 296 2.04 -12.95 -22.78
CA TRP A 296 1.28 -12.01 -21.97
C TRP A 296 0.05 -11.52 -22.73
N THR A 297 -0.98 -11.12 -21.99
CA THR A 297 -2.23 -10.63 -22.57
C THR A 297 -2.75 -9.41 -21.81
N ARG A 298 -3.36 -8.48 -22.56
CA ARG A 298 -4.18 -7.39 -22.01
C ARG A 298 -5.62 -7.89 -21.84
N GLY A 299 -6.35 -7.33 -20.90
CA GLY A 299 -7.74 -7.67 -20.68
C GLY A 299 -8.53 -6.56 -20.02
N LEU A 300 -9.85 -6.71 -20.10
CA LEU A 300 -10.81 -5.95 -19.34
C LEU A 300 -11.48 -6.90 -18.34
N LEU A 301 -11.22 -6.66 -17.05
CA LEU A 301 -11.92 -7.31 -15.95
C LEU A 301 -13.06 -6.39 -15.49
N ILE A 302 -14.25 -6.94 -15.30
CA ILE A 302 -15.44 -6.21 -14.91
C ILE A 302 -16.00 -6.84 -13.64
N ARG A 303 -16.25 -6.01 -12.63
CA ARG A 303 -16.93 -6.38 -11.39
C ARG A 303 -18.35 -5.81 -11.41
N ARG A 304 -19.31 -6.63 -11.05
CA ARG A 304 -20.70 -6.20 -10.82
C ARG A 304 -21.06 -6.45 -9.35
N ASN A 305 -21.44 -5.41 -8.66
CA ASN A 305 -21.95 -5.52 -7.30
C ASN A 305 -23.29 -6.28 -7.30
N ILE A 306 -23.43 -7.22 -6.38
CA ILE A 306 -24.64 -8.09 -6.31
C ILE A 306 -25.85 -7.30 -5.80
N ALA A 307 -25.63 -6.30 -4.93
CA ALA A 307 -26.73 -5.60 -4.26
C ALA A 307 -27.44 -4.59 -5.17
N ASP A 308 -26.69 -3.83 -5.96
CA ASP A 308 -27.21 -2.70 -6.76
C ASP A 308 -26.91 -2.82 -8.26
N GLY A 309 -26.07 -3.78 -8.64
CA GLY A 309 -25.68 -4.00 -10.03
C GLY A 309 -24.60 -3.03 -10.54
N ASP A 310 -24.05 -2.17 -9.69
CA ASP A 310 -23.00 -1.22 -10.06
C ASP A 310 -21.78 -1.91 -10.62
N LEU A 311 -21.21 -1.30 -11.68
CA LEU A 311 -20.07 -1.84 -12.40
C LEU A 311 -18.78 -1.09 -12.06
N ALA A 312 -17.73 -1.85 -11.84
CA ALA A 312 -16.36 -1.36 -11.78
C ALA A 312 -15.51 -2.04 -12.87
N PHE A 313 -14.56 -1.31 -13.42
CA PHE A 313 -13.78 -1.71 -14.59
C PHE A 313 -12.30 -1.68 -14.28
N PHE A 314 -11.56 -2.67 -14.78
CA PHE A 314 -10.13 -2.80 -14.53
C PHE A 314 -9.41 -3.17 -15.83
N SER A 315 -8.40 -2.38 -16.18
CA SER A 315 -7.42 -2.77 -17.19
C SER A 315 -6.45 -3.78 -16.58
N THR A 316 -6.17 -4.85 -17.31
CA THR A 316 -5.30 -5.91 -16.82
C THR A 316 -4.16 -6.21 -17.80
N TRP A 317 -3.04 -6.63 -17.25
CA TRP A 317 -1.92 -7.23 -17.95
C TRP A 317 -1.42 -8.42 -17.15
N CYS A 318 -1.36 -9.58 -17.77
CA CYS A 318 -1.01 -10.81 -17.06
C CYS A 318 -0.42 -11.84 -18.03
N PRO A 319 0.30 -12.87 -17.53
CA PRO A 319 0.67 -14.02 -18.34
C PRO A 319 -0.55 -14.64 -19.02
N GLN A 320 -0.36 -15.10 -20.25
CA GLN A 320 -1.43 -15.77 -20.99
C GLN A 320 -1.98 -16.97 -20.20
N ASN A 321 -3.27 -17.21 -20.30
CA ASN A 321 -4.00 -18.24 -19.52
C ASN A 321 -4.06 -18.00 -18.00
N THR A 322 -3.77 -16.79 -17.52
CA THR A 322 -4.02 -16.46 -16.12
C THR A 322 -5.51 -16.62 -15.81
N PRO A 323 -5.89 -17.45 -14.82
CA PRO A 323 -7.30 -17.63 -14.47
C PRO A 323 -7.95 -16.33 -13.98
N MET A 324 -9.21 -16.07 -14.37
CA MET A 324 -9.95 -14.91 -13.86
C MET A 324 -9.95 -14.84 -12.32
N LYS A 325 -9.97 -15.97 -11.61
CA LYS A 325 -9.88 -16.04 -10.15
C LYS A 325 -8.59 -15.37 -9.62
N LYS A 326 -7.46 -15.50 -10.33
CA LYS A 326 -6.19 -14.84 -9.95
C LYS A 326 -6.32 -13.32 -10.08
N LEU A 327 -6.89 -12.83 -11.19
CA LEU A 327 -7.11 -11.39 -11.40
C LEU A 327 -8.07 -10.80 -10.36
N VAL A 328 -9.14 -11.52 -10.04
CA VAL A 328 -10.07 -11.15 -8.96
C VAL A 328 -9.37 -11.11 -7.60
N SER A 329 -8.49 -12.06 -7.31
CA SER A 329 -7.68 -12.05 -6.09
C SER A 329 -6.74 -10.86 -6.04
N VAL A 330 -6.10 -10.50 -7.17
CA VAL A 330 -5.21 -9.32 -7.25
C VAL A 330 -6.00 -8.03 -6.98
N GLU A 331 -7.19 -7.86 -7.59
CA GLU A 331 -8.06 -6.73 -7.27
C GLU A 331 -8.45 -6.72 -5.80
N GLY A 332 -8.77 -7.89 -5.27
CA GLY A 332 -9.15 -8.04 -3.88
C GLY A 332 -8.08 -7.62 -2.87
N HIS A 333 -6.80 -7.66 -3.24
CA HIS A 333 -5.71 -7.19 -2.37
C HIS A 333 -5.75 -5.67 -2.15
N ARG A 334 -6.46 -4.90 -2.98
CA ARG A 334 -6.66 -3.46 -2.73
C ARG A 334 -7.32 -3.17 -1.38
N TRP A 335 -8.20 -4.06 -0.92
CA TRP A 335 -8.82 -3.89 0.39
C TRP A 335 -7.80 -3.87 1.55
N ALA A 336 -6.64 -4.54 1.39
CA ALA A 336 -5.62 -4.57 2.42
C ALA A 336 -5.01 -3.19 2.70
N ILE A 337 -4.89 -2.29 1.71
CA ILE A 337 -4.39 -0.93 1.94
C ILE A 337 -5.44 -0.07 2.65
N GLU A 338 -6.72 -0.29 2.38
CA GLU A 338 -7.84 0.39 3.08
C GLU A 338 -7.85 0.00 4.58
N ASP A 339 -7.75 -1.31 4.89
CA ASP A 339 -7.59 -1.84 6.24
C ASP A 339 -6.32 -1.30 6.92
N SER A 340 -5.21 -1.19 6.17
CA SER A 340 -3.98 -0.59 6.66
C SER A 340 -4.16 0.88 7.02
N PHE A 341 -4.88 1.67 6.22
CA PHE A 341 -5.16 3.07 6.53
C PHE A 341 -6.06 3.20 7.76
N GLU A 342 -7.10 2.37 7.87
CA GLU A 342 -7.99 2.35 9.02
C GLU A 342 -7.21 2.04 10.30
N THR A 343 -6.46 0.95 10.31
CA THR A 343 -5.62 0.55 11.46
C THR A 343 -4.57 1.62 11.78
N ALA A 344 -3.85 2.14 10.78
CA ALA A 344 -2.79 3.11 11.01
C ALA A 344 -3.34 4.45 11.54
N LYS A 345 -4.54 4.87 11.14
CA LYS A 345 -5.19 6.08 11.68
C LYS A 345 -5.72 5.86 13.09
N ASN A 346 -6.49 4.79 13.31
CA ASN A 346 -7.18 4.56 14.56
C ASN A 346 -6.21 4.16 15.68
N GLU A 347 -5.24 3.28 15.40
CA GLU A 347 -4.36 2.70 16.40
C GLU A 347 -3.01 3.44 16.52
N LEU A 348 -2.45 3.89 15.40
CA LEU A 348 -1.09 4.43 15.35
C LEU A 348 -1.03 5.95 15.09
N GLY A 349 -2.18 6.61 14.90
CA GLY A 349 -2.26 8.06 14.71
C GLY A 349 -1.61 8.55 13.43
N LEU A 350 -1.78 7.84 12.31
CA LEU A 350 -1.25 8.24 11.01
C LEU A 350 -1.64 9.67 10.63
N ASP A 351 -2.85 10.10 10.94
CA ASP A 351 -3.39 11.43 10.67
C ASP A 351 -3.22 12.44 11.83
N HIS A 352 -2.60 12.03 12.93
CA HIS A 352 -2.32 12.89 14.09
C HIS A 352 -1.04 13.74 13.92
N ASN A 353 -0.48 13.83 12.72
CA ASN A 353 0.67 14.68 12.46
C ASN A 353 0.32 16.17 12.61
N GLU A 354 1.04 16.86 13.51
CA GLU A 354 0.87 18.30 13.80
C GLU A 354 1.97 19.16 13.16
N THR A 355 2.96 18.54 12.50
CA THR A 355 4.05 19.29 11.86
C THR A 355 3.58 20.01 10.60
N ARG A 356 4.23 21.15 10.30
CA ARG A 356 3.93 21.94 9.11
C ARG A 356 4.94 21.73 7.98
N SER A 357 6.10 21.14 8.28
CA SER A 357 7.20 20.96 7.34
C SER A 357 7.09 19.68 6.54
N TRP A 358 7.72 19.67 5.37
CA TRP A 358 7.90 18.53 4.50
C TRP A 358 8.56 17.35 5.23
N HIS A 359 9.74 17.59 5.82
CA HIS A 359 10.46 16.56 6.54
C HIS A 359 9.71 16.03 7.77
N GLY A 360 8.96 16.91 8.45
CA GLY A 360 8.15 16.51 9.60
C GLY A 360 7.03 15.53 9.24
N TRP A 361 6.37 15.75 8.09
CA TRP A 361 5.36 14.83 7.57
C TRP A 361 5.98 13.46 7.23
N HIS A 362 7.07 13.46 6.46
CA HIS A 362 7.72 12.22 6.04
C HIS A 362 8.26 11.42 7.23
N ARG A 363 8.80 12.09 8.24
CA ARG A 363 9.29 11.47 9.48
C ARG A 363 8.16 10.82 10.28
N HIS A 364 7.07 11.58 10.51
CA HIS A 364 5.91 11.05 11.23
C HIS A 364 5.35 9.82 10.53
N VAL A 365 5.04 9.95 9.25
CA VAL A 365 4.43 8.86 8.47
C VAL A 365 5.34 7.64 8.43
N SER A 366 6.66 7.80 8.25
CA SER A 366 7.59 6.66 8.23
C SER A 366 7.70 5.97 9.59
N LEU A 367 7.63 6.70 10.71
CA LEU A 367 7.60 6.09 12.05
C LEU A 367 6.30 5.31 12.29
N VAL A 368 5.16 5.82 11.80
CA VAL A 368 3.89 5.08 11.82
C VAL A 368 3.95 3.83 10.95
N MET A 369 4.51 3.92 9.74
CA MET A 369 4.74 2.76 8.88
C MET A 369 5.60 1.70 9.55
N LEU A 370 6.64 2.10 10.28
CA LEU A 370 7.50 1.18 11.04
C LEU A 370 6.72 0.46 12.15
N ALA A 371 5.91 1.20 12.93
CA ALA A 371 5.05 0.62 13.95
C ALA A 371 4.06 -0.39 13.34
N PHE A 372 3.45 -0.03 12.21
CA PHE A 372 2.55 -0.91 11.48
C PHE A 372 3.25 -2.18 10.98
N ALA A 373 4.43 -2.05 10.35
CA ALA A 373 5.22 -3.17 9.87
C ALA A 373 5.61 -4.11 11.03
N MET A 374 5.96 -3.56 12.21
CA MET A 374 6.25 -4.36 13.40
C MET A 374 5.04 -5.18 13.82
N MET A 375 3.85 -4.59 13.87
CA MET A 375 2.61 -5.31 14.19
C MET A 375 2.31 -6.42 13.18
N ALA A 376 2.48 -6.15 11.88
CA ALA A 376 2.27 -7.13 10.81
C ALA A 376 3.23 -8.32 10.93
N VAL A 377 4.51 -8.07 11.20
CA VAL A 377 5.53 -9.10 11.40
C VAL A 377 5.24 -9.94 12.66
N ILE A 378 4.87 -9.32 13.76
CA ILE A 378 4.48 -10.01 15.01
C ILE A 378 3.28 -10.90 14.75
N ARG A 379 2.22 -10.39 14.10
CA ARG A 379 1.02 -11.15 13.75
C ARG A 379 1.37 -12.39 12.93
N HIS A 380 2.22 -12.23 11.91
CA HIS A 380 2.65 -13.37 11.07
C HIS A 380 3.38 -14.42 11.90
N ARG A 381 4.38 -14.03 12.70
CA ARG A 381 5.18 -14.93 13.53
C ARG A 381 4.33 -15.65 14.59
N ALA A 382 3.41 -14.95 15.24
CA ALA A 382 2.48 -15.55 16.20
C ALA A 382 1.56 -16.61 15.54
N ASN A 383 1.08 -16.35 14.32
CA ASN A 383 0.24 -17.29 13.59
C ASN A 383 0.99 -18.56 13.16
N ILE A 384 2.28 -18.46 12.79
CA ILE A 384 3.11 -19.63 12.46
C ILE A 384 3.33 -20.51 13.70
N THR A 385 3.63 -19.89 14.85
CA THR A 385 3.88 -20.62 16.11
C THR A 385 2.64 -21.32 16.64
N SER A 386 1.46 -20.77 16.38
CA SER A 386 0.17 -21.35 16.81
C SER A 386 -0.42 -22.40 15.85
N SER A 387 0.13 -22.57 14.65
CA SER A 387 -0.31 -23.63 13.73
C SER A 387 0.19 -24.98 14.22
N PRO A 388 -0.67 -25.98 14.50
CA PRO A 388 -0.22 -27.30 14.89
C PRO A 388 0.64 -27.90 13.77
N LYS A 389 1.88 -28.27 14.09
CA LYS A 389 2.73 -29.05 13.17
C LYS A 389 1.93 -30.26 12.74
N LYS A 390 1.59 -30.39 11.46
CA LYS A 390 1.10 -31.64 10.88
C LYS A 390 2.22 -32.68 11.05
N THR A 391 2.21 -33.40 12.13
CA THR A 391 3.07 -34.60 12.33
C THR A 391 2.61 -35.62 11.31
N THR A 392 3.33 -35.74 10.21
CA THR A 392 3.13 -36.82 9.25
C THR A 392 3.63 -38.13 9.94
N LEU A 393 2.74 -38.78 10.66
CA LEU A 393 2.98 -40.16 11.09
C LEU A 393 3.06 -41.05 9.81
N ARG A 394 4.27 -41.32 9.36
CA ARG A 394 4.52 -42.42 8.43
C ARG A 394 4.33 -43.73 9.21
N LEU A 395 3.14 -44.32 9.15
CA LEU A 395 2.93 -45.72 9.51
C LEU A 395 3.80 -46.57 8.58
N ARG A 396 4.90 -47.08 9.10
CA ARG A 396 5.63 -48.20 8.50
C ARG A 396 4.78 -49.44 8.70
N ILE A 397 4.09 -49.87 7.66
CA ILE A 397 3.49 -51.20 7.59
C ILE A 397 4.66 -52.16 7.34
N THR A 398 5.10 -52.84 8.37
CA THR A 398 5.98 -54.03 8.25
C THR A 398 5.12 -55.21 7.87
N HIS A 399 5.14 -55.60 6.59
CA HIS A 399 4.72 -56.95 6.22
C HIS A 399 5.70 -57.95 6.83
N ARG A 400 5.21 -58.81 7.74
CA ARG A 400 5.84 -60.08 8.07
C ARG A 400 5.21 -61.14 7.17
N SER A 401 6.07 -61.81 6.45
CA SER A 401 5.87 -63.09 5.73
C SER A 401 5.35 -64.18 6.62
#